data_7acc4d1aeee3be6a86ba6214ad76227e
#
_entry.id   7acc4d1aeee3be6a86ba6214ad76227e
#
_cell.length_a   1.000
_cell.length_b   1.000
_cell.length_c   1.000
_cell.angle_alpha   90.00
_cell.angle_beta   90.00
_cell.angle_gamma   90.00
#
_symmetry.space_group_name_H-M   'P 1'
#
loop_
_entity.id
_entity.type
_entity.pdbx_description
1 polymer ?
#
loop_
_entity_poly.entity_id
_entity_poly.type
_entity_poly.pdbx_seq_one_letter_code
_entity_poly.pdbx_strand_id
1 'polypeptide(L)'
;MHPSFPWLRSIARVIIFMASCTLLGLYIEQLALILLMGTFILLGWQYWRIYTLNYWLWHSKKISPPTAWGIWSHIYQGIYGTNLKNRNKRKSLGDIIRRFRQGSEALPDAAIVVDSSSEITWCNRLARIELGLRWPQDMGRKVYDCINDEQFIKFYHANRFEQPIEIISPINPSKVLECRVVPYEDDNLMILIRDVTRLTQIEKMRKDFVANVSHELRTPLTVINGYLEMLPENGELPAPVMKKALSEMRSQSIRMQDLIEELLVLSRIEASTERVFEKMVNVPQLLWQIHAEAEALNREKSHKIFFDISPILY
;
A
#
# COMPACT_ATOMS: atom_id res chain seq x y z
N MET A 1 16.88 -14.41 -39.90
CA MET A 1 17.05 -14.97 -41.22
C MET A 1 15.79 -15.77 -41.56
N HIS A 2 15.03 -15.37 -42.59
CA HIS A 2 13.94 -16.17 -43.10
C HIS A 2 14.59 -17.33 -43.93
N PRO A 3 14.33 -18.59 -43.59
CA PRO A 3 14.82 -19.68 -44.40
C PRO A 3 14.26 -19.53 -45.80
N SER A 4 15.16 -19.61 -46.82
CA SER A 4 14.75 -19.52 -48.21
C SER A 4 13.69 -20.57 -48.51
N PHE A 5 12.57 -20.13 -49.03
CA PHE A 5 11.44 -21.00 -49.32
C PHE A 5 11.82 -22.05 -50.38
N PRO A 6 11.70 -23.36 -50.14
CA PRO A 6 12.22 -24.40 -50.98
C PRO A 6 11.33 -24.71 -52.21
N TRP A 7 10.87 -23.67 -52.89
CA TRP A 7 9.94 -23.79 -54.02
C TRP A 7 10.56 -24.57 -55.19
N LEU A 8 11.86 -24.34 -55.50
CA LEU A 8 12.56 -25.06 -56.57
C LEU A 8 12.56 -26.58 -56.34
N ARG A 9 12.83 -27.02 -55.12
CA ARG A 9 12.87 -28.47 -54.79
C ARG A 9 11.48 -29.10 -54.86
N SER A 10 10.43 -28.33 -54.57
CA SER A 10 9.07 -28.84 -54.63
C SER A 10 8.54 -28.89 -56.03
N ILE A 11 8.86 -27.92 -56.90
CA ILE A 11 8.52 -27.96 -58.33
C ILE A 11 9.30 -29.11 -59.01
N ALA A 12 10.58 -29.26 -58.71
CA ALA A 12 11.40 -30.34 -59.27
C ALA A 12 10.79 -31.74 -58.96
N ARG A 13 10.27 -31.96 -57.74
CA ARG A 13 9.59 -33.24 -57.41
C ARG A 13 8.32 -33.47 -58.20
N VAL A 14 7.52 -32.44 -58.43
CA VAL A 14 6.29 -32.53 -59.24
C VAL A 14 6.66 -32.81 -60.69
N ILE A 15 7.72 -32.16 -61.24
CA ILE A 15 8.20 -32.38 -62.59
C ILE A 15 8.73 -33.81 -62.74
N ILE A 16 9.56 -34.29 -61.79
CA ILE A 16 10.09 -35.65 -61.79
C ILE A 16 8.95 -36.68 -61.76
N PHE A 17 7.94 -36.46 -60.90
CA PHE A 17 6.77 -37.34 -60.79
C PHE A 17 5.97 -37.36 -62.12
N MET A 18 5.72 -36.21 -62.72
CA MET A 18 5.02 -36.12 -64.00
C MET A 18 5.80 -36.72 -65.14
N ALA A 19 7.15 -36.51 -65.16
CA ALA A 19 8.02 -37.15 -66.14
C ALA A 19 8.07 -38.69 -65.99
N SER A 20 8.01 -39.20 -64.76
CA SER A 20 7.89 -40.64 -64.55
C SER A 20 6.55 -41.21 -65.03
N CYS A 21 5.46 -40.48 -64.82
CA CYS A 21 4.12 -40.83 -65.34
C CYS A 21 4.10 -40.81 -66.86
N THR A 22 4.77 -39.86 -67.56
CA THR A 22 4.86 -39.79 -69.00
C THR A 22 5.64 -40.99 -69.59
N LEU A 23 6.78 -41.32 -69.00
CA LEU A 23 7.60 -42.46 -69.43
C LEU A 23 6.82 -43.78 -69.25
N LEU A 24 6.12 -43.93 -68.14
CA LEU A 24 5.29 -45.11 -67.90
C LEU A 24 4.11 -45.20 -68.89
N GLY A 25 3.49 -44.04 -69.20
CA GLY A 25 2.38 -43.95 -70.16
C GLY A 25 2.77 -44.27 -71.61
N LEU A 26 3.99 -43.88 -72.00
CA LEU A 26 4.55 -44.27 -73.31
C LEU A 26 4.86 -45.77 -73.39
N TYR A 27 5.34 -46.33 -72.23
CA TYR A 27 5.61 -47.79 -72.20
C TYR A 27 4.40 -48.67 -72.31
N ILE A 28 3.29 -48.23 -71.71
CA ILE A 28 2.00 -48.97 -71.63
C ILE A 28 1.06 -48.61 -72.80
N GLU A 29 1.42 -47.70 -73.66
CA GLU A 29 0.64 -47.13 -74.78
C GLU A 29 -0.68 -46.46 -74.37
N GLN A 30 -0.83 -46.10 -73.10
CA GLN A 30 -1.99 -45.44 -72.55
C GLN A 30 -1.66 -44.11 -71.82
N LEU A 31 -1.02 -43.22 -72.56
CA LEU A 31 -0.44 -41.98 -72.00
C LEU A 31 -1.50 -41.08 -71.28
N ALA A 32 -2.66 -40.92 -71.88
CA ALA A 32 -3.72 -40.03 -71.36
C ALA A 32 -4.27 -40.56 -70.00
N LEU A 33 -4.48 -41.84 -69.88
CA LEU A 33 -5.05 -42.46 -68.70
C LEU A 33 -4.08 -42.41 -67.52
N ILE A 34 -2.79 -42.67 -67.76
CA ILE A 34 -1.75 -42.62 -66.70
C ILE A 34 -1.46 -41.21 -66.26
N LEU A 35 -1.45 -40.20 -67.13
CA LEU A 35 -1.37 -38.81 -66.75
C LEU A 35 -2.57 -38.35 -65.95
N LEU A 36 -3.78 -38.78 -66.31
CA LEU A 36 -4.98 -38.46 -65.59
C LEU A 36 -4.98 -39.08 -64.20
N MET A 37 -4.54 -40.34 -64.04
CA MET A 37 -4.39 -40.97 -62.75
C MET A 37 -3.29 -40.27 -61.90
N GLY A 38 -2.17 -39.94 -62.49
CA GLY A 38 -1.10 -39.22 -61.79
C GLY A 38 -1.55 -37.85 -61.28
N THR A 39 -2.29 -37.10 -62.05
CA THR A 39 -2.87 -35.81 -61.59
C THR A 39 -3.89 -35.98 -60.47
N PHE A 40 -4.75 -37.00 -60.54
CA PHE A 40 -5.71 -37.33 -59.44
C PHE A 40 -4.98 -37.68 -58.13
N ILE A 41 -3.91 -38.43 -58.19
CA ILE A 41 -3.07 -38.81 -57.04
C ILE A 41 -2.46 -37.54 -56.42
N LEU A 42 -1.90 -36.64 -57.22
CA LEU A 42 -1.35 -35.37 -56.71
C LEU A 42 -2.41 -34.48 -56.08
N LEU A 43 -3.60 -34.34 -56.70
CA LEU A 43 -4.70 -33.57 -56.20
C LEU A 43 -5.22 -34.14 -54.85
N GLY A 44 -5.39 -35.49 -54.79
CA GLY A 44 -5.80 -36.17 -53.59
C GLY A 44 -4.82 -35.97 -52.44
N TRP A 45 -3.47 -36.05 -52.73
CA TRP A 45 -2.46 -35.81 -51.73
C TRP A 45 -2.45 -34.34 -51.24
N GLN A 46 -2.61 -33.37 -52.14
CA GLN A 46 -2.75 -31.94 -51.77
C GLN A 46 -3.98 -31.70 -50.91
N TYR A 47 -5.14 -32.24 -51.30
CA TYR A 47 -6.35 -32.15 -50.54
C TYR A 47 -6.25 -32.70 -49.12
N TRP A 48 -5.61 -33.86 -48.97
CA TRP A 48 -5.35 -34.48 -47.69
C TRP A 48 -4.46 -33.60 -46.80
N ARG A 49 -3.46 -32.94 -47.38
CA ARG A 49 -2.60 -31.98 -46.67
C ARG A 49 -3.40 -30.76 -46.16
N ILE A 50 -4.25 -30.22 -46.97
CA ILE A 50 -5.17 -29.11 -46.60
C ILE A 50 -6.11 -29.57 -45.49
N TYR A 51 -6.69 -30.74 -45.62
CA TYR A 51 -7.54 -31.32 -44.59
C TYR A 51 -6.80 -31.49 -43.26
N THR A 52 -5.60 -32.01 -43.27
CA THR A 52 -4.75 -32.19 -42.09
C THR A 52 -4.41 -30.85 -41.43
N LEU A 53 -4.14 -29.81 -42.21
CA LEU A 53 -3.93 -28.44 -41.72
C LEU A 53 -5.19 -27.91 -41.05
N ASN A 54 -6.35 -28.02 -41.72
CA ASN A 54 -7.62 -27.55 -41.19
C ASN A 54 -8.00 -28.27 -39.88
N TYR A 55 -7.85 -29.58 -39.85
CA TYR A 55 -8.08 -30.37 -38.64
C TYR A 55 -7.16 -29.95 -37.49
N TRP A 56 -5.86 -29.72 -37.75
CA TRP A 56 -4.91 -29.26 -36.76
C TRP A 56 -5.25 -27.87 -36.22
N LEU A 57 -5.64 -26.94 -37.08
CA LEU A 57 -5.98 -25.57 -36.68
C LEU A 57 -7.25 -25.47 -35.82
N TRP A 58 -8.29 -26.25 -36.16
CA TRP A 58 -9.60 -26.08 -35.57
C TRP A 58 -9.99 -27.14 -34.56
N HIS A 59 -9.48 -28.37 -34.68
CA HIS A 59 -9.90 -29.50 -33.85
C HIS A 59 -8.79 -30.07 -32.95
N SER A 60 -7.52 -29.83 -33.28
CA SER A 60 -6.43 -30.42 -32.52
C SER A 60 -6.08 -29.60 -31.28
N LYS A 61 -6.08 -30.26 -30.11
CA LYS A 61 -5.55 -29.67 -28.86
C LYS A 61 -4.02 -29.68 -28.80
N LYS A 62 -3.35 -30.34 -29.76
CA LYS A 62 -1.88 -30.44 -29.80
C LYS A 62 -1.30 -29.14 -30.38
N ILE A 63 -0.38 -28.54 -29.65
CA ILE A 63 0.32 -27.31 -30.07
C ILE A 63 1.34 -27.62 -31.15
N SER A 64 1.98 -28.82 -31.13
CA SER A 64 2.97 -29.21 -32.12
C SER A 64 2.34 -29.42 -33.49
N PRO A 65 2.93 -28.88 -34.57
CA PRO A 65 2.41 -29.07 -35.91
C PRO A 65 2.55 -30.53 -36.36
N PRO A 66 1.67 -31.01 -37.25
CA PRO A 66 1.84 -32.32 -37.86
C PRO A 66 3.13 -32.38 -38.67
N THR A 67 3.72 -33.57 -38.74
CA THR A 67 4.93 -33.80 -39.53
C THR A 67 4.62 -33.63 -41.03
N ALA A 68 5.38 -32.80 -41.70
CA ALA A 68 5.21 -32.55 -43.12
C ALA A 68 6.56 -32.36 -43.82
N TRP A 69 6.59 -32.61 -45.10
CA TRP A 69 7.80 -32.49 -45.91
C TRP A 69 7.65 -31.37 -46.96
N GLY A 70 8.73 -30.70 -47.29
CA GLY A 70 8.75 -29.64 -48.30
C GLY A 70 8.04 -28.36 -47.90
N ILE A 71 7.21 -27.79 -48.79
CA ILE A 71 6.48 -26.52 -48.61
C ILE A 71 5.57 -26.57 -47.39
N TRP A 72 4.87 -27.66 -47.16
CA TRP A 72 3.97 -27.84 -46.05
C TRP A 72 4.63 -27.75 -44.69
N SER A 73 5.89 -28.19 -44.58
CA SER A 73 6.66 -28.03 -43.34
C SER A 73 6.87 -26.56 -43.00
N HIS A 74 7.20 -25.74 -44.01
CA HIS A 74 7.39 -24.29 -43.81
C HIS A 74 6.10 -23.60 -43.43
N ILE A 75 4.96 -23.95 -44.08
CA ILE A 75 3.65 -23.40 -43.75
C ILE A 75 3.28 -23.75 -42.31
N TYR A 76 3.39 -25.00 -41.91
CA TYR A 76 3.09 -25.43 -40.54
C TYR A 76 3.98 -24.76 -39.51
N GLN A 77 5.28 -24.65 -39.77
CA GLN A 77 6.24 -23.95 -38.89
C GLN A 77 5.96 -22.45 -38.79
N GLY A 78 5.58 -21.80 -39.90
CA GLY A 78 5.20 -20.39 -39.92
C GLY A 78 3.96 -20.09 -39.05
N ILE A 79 2.91 -20.90 -39.25
CA ILE A 79 1.69 -20.78 -38.45
C ILE A 79 1.96 -21.07 -36.98
N TYR A 80 2.71 -22.13 -36.69
CA TYR A 80 3.11 -22.48 -35.33
C TYR A 80 3.90 -21.36 -34.66
N GLY A 81 4.91 -20.82 -35.36
CA GLY A 81 5.72 -19.70 -34.82
C GLY A 81 4.89 -18.45 -34.53
N THR A 82 3.94 -18.11 -35.40
CA THR A 82 3.02 -16.98 -35.17
C THR A 82 2.11 -17.22 -33.98
N ASN A 83 1.50 -18.41 -33.87
CA ASN A 83 0.66 -18.77 -32.74
C ASN A 83 1.45 -18.78 -31.42
N LEU A 84 2.68 -19.30 -31.43
CA LEU A 84 3.55 -19.29 -30.25
C LEU A 84 3.92 -17.86 -29.82
N LYS A 85 4.26 -16.98 -30.78
CA LYS A 85 4.54 -15.56 -30.49
C LYS A 85 3.31 -14.87 -29.89
N ASN A 86 2.12 -15.07 -30.46
CA ASN A 86 0.89 -14.49 -29.96
C ASN A 86 0.55 -15.00 -28.55
N ARG A 87 0.74 -16.29 -28.30
CA ARG A 87 0.54 -16.88 -26.98
C ARG A 87 1.52 -16.30 -25.96
N ASN A 88 2.80 -16.19 -26.32
CA ASN A 88 3.80 -15.59 -25.43
C ASN A 88 3.52 -14.12 -25.15
N LYS A 89 3.10 -13.35 -26.17
CA LYS A 89 2.65 -11.95 -25.97
C LYS A 89 1.46 -11.87 -25.00
N ARG A 90 0.43 -12.69 -25.20
CA ARG A 90 -0.75 -12.72 -24.29
C ARG A 90 -0.34 -13.11 -22.87
N LYS A 91 0.56 -14.10 -22.73
CA LYS A 91 1.09 -14.48 -21.41
C LYS A 91 1.85 -13.34 -20.75
N SER A 92 2.76 -12.71 -21.49
CA SER A 92 3.53 -11.56 -21.00
C SER A 92 2.63 -10.39 -20.58
N LEU A 93 1.60 -10.05 -21.38
CA LEU A 93 0.61 -9.04 -21.01
C LEU A 93 -0.15 -9.43 -19.74
N GLY A 94 -0.57 -10.68 -19.62
CA GLY A 94 -1.22 -11.18 -18.41
C GLY A 94 -0.33 -11.12 -17.17
N ASP A 95 0.97 -11.40 -17.33
CA ASP A 95 1.95 -11.30 -16.23
C ASP A 95 2.20 -9.84 -15.84
N ILE A 96 2.23 -8.90 -16.80
CA ILE A 96 2.34 -7.47 -16.52
C ILE A 96 1.12 -6.96 -15.74
N ILE A 97 -0.08 -7.28 -16.20
CA ILE A 97 -1.33 -6.90 -15.53
C ILE A 97 -1.37 -7.48 -14.11
N ARG A 98 -0.97 -8.74 -13.93
CA ARG A 98 -0.91 -9.38 -12.61
C ARG A 98 0.08 -8.66 -11.68
N ARG A 99 1.30 -8.35 -12.16
CA ARG A 99 2.31 -7.62 -11.38
C ARG A 99 1.85 -6.22 -11.01
N PHE A 100 1.24 -5.50 -11.95
CA PHE A 100 0.67 -4.18 -11.69
C PHE A 100 -0.40 -4.26 -10.61
N ARG A 101 -1.34 -5.21 -10.74
CA ARG A 101 -2.38 -5.42 -9.72
C ARG A 101 -1.79 -5.76 -8.35
N GLN A 102 -0.83 -6.68 -8.28
CA GLN A 102 -0.17 -7.03 -7.03
C GLN A 102 0.58 -5.83 -6.42
N GLY A 103 1.27 -5.04 -7.22
CA GLY A 103 1.97 -3.83 -6.77
C GLY A 103 0.99 -2.78 -6.22
N SER A 104 -0.09 -2.53 -6.93
CA SER A 104 -1.11 -1.55 -6.52
C SER A 104 -1.91 -1.98 -5.28
N GLU A 105 -2.15 -3.29 -5.10
CA GLU A 105 -2.79 -3.83 -3.89
C GLU A 105 -1.85 -3.83 -2.67
N ALA A 106 -0.54 -3.72 -2.87
CA ALA A 106 0.47 -3.64 -1.82
C ALA A 106 0.75 -2.19 -1.36
N LEU A 107 0.17 -1.19 -2.00
CA LEU A 107 0.31 0.20 -1.56
C LEU A 107 -0.25 0.37 -0.14
N PRO A 108 0.47 1.08 0.75
CA PRO A 108 0.02 1.34 2.11
C PRO A 108 -1.11 2.36 2.19
N ASP A 109 -1.32 3.12 1.12
CA ASP A 109 -2.34 4.16 1.01
C ASP A 109 -3.49 3.67 0.11
N ALA A 110 -4.71 4.11 0.40
CA ALA A 110 -5.84 3.92 -0.50
C ALA A 110 -5.64 4.78 -1.75
N ALA A 111 -5.91 4.21 -2.93
CA ALA A 111 -5.73 4.88 -4.21
C ALA A 111 -6.96 4.69 -5.10
N ILE A 112 -7.41 5.80 -5.69
CA ILE A 112 -8.52 5.86 -6.64
C ILE A 112 -8.03 6.62 -7.86
N VAL A 113 -8.36 6.13 -9.05
CA VAL A 113 -8.15 6.86 -10.31
C VAL A 113 -9.50 7.29 -10.84
N VAL A 114 -9.60 8.55 -11.19
CA VAL A 114 -10.78 9.15 -11.79
C VAL A 114 -10.44 9.76 -13.14
N ASP A 115 -11.39 9.74 -14.06
CA ASP A 115 -11.25 10.36 -15.37
C ASP A 115 -11.55 11.87 -15.35
N SER A 116 -11.45 12.51 -16.51
CA SER A 116 -11.78 13.93 -16.69
C SER A 116 -13.22 14.30 -16.33
N SER A 117 -14.13 13.32 -16.29
CA SER A 117 -15.51 13.48 -15.85
C SER A 117 -15.70 13.25 -14.34
N SER A 118 -14.60 13.02 -13.59
CA SER A 118 -14.59 12.68 -12.16
C SER A 118 -15.22 11.32 -11.84
N GLU A 119 -15.30 10.43 -12.84
CA GLU A 119 -15.84 9.08 -12.67
C GLU A 119 -14.72 8.11 -12.27
N ILE A 120 -15.03 7.22 -11.32
CA ILE A 120 -14.07 6.24 -10.81
C ILE A 120 -13.78 5.19 -11.89
N THR A 121 -12.54 5.15 -12.38
CA THR A 121 -12.08 4.17 -13.36
C THR A 121 -11.35 3.00 -12.73
N TRP A 122 -10.71 3.23 -11.56
CA TRP A 122 -10.00 2.20 -10.84
C TRP A 122 -9.84 2.56 -9.36
N CYS A 123 -9.77 1.53 -8.50
CA CYS A 123 -9.40 1.67 -7.10
C CYS A 123 -8.67 0.43 -6.58
N ASN A 124 -7.77 0.62 -5.59
CA ASN A 124 -7.10 -0.49 -4.92
C ASN A 124 -7.95 -1.08 -3.77
N ARG A 125 -7.42 -2.13 -3.13
CA ARG A 125 -8.10 -2.79 -2.01
C ARG A 125 -8.35 -1.85 -0.82
N LEU A 126 -7.38 -1.00 -0.47
CA LEU A 126 -7.51 -0.11 0.68
C LEU A 126 -8.58 0.94 0.46
N ALA A 127 -8.74 1.50 -0.75
CA ALA A 127 -9.83 2.41 -1.07
C ALA A 127 -11.20 1.76 -0.83
N ARG A 128 -11.35 0.48 -1.13
CA ARG A 128 -12.59 -0.27 -0.85
C ARG A 128 -12.86 -0.40 0.65
N ILE A 129 -11.80 -0.62 1.45
CA ILE A 129 -11.92 -0.79 2.91
C ILE A 129 -12.17 0.56 3.61
N GLU A 130 -11.38 1.59 3.27
CA GLU A 130 -11.41 2.88 3.98
C GLU A 130 -12.59 3.77 3.58
N LEU A 131 -13.11 3.60 2.36
CA LEU A 131 -14.21 4.40 1.82
C LEU A 131 -15.49 3.60 1.56
N GLY A 132 -15.47 2.27 1.71
CA GLY A 132 -16.63 1.39 1.45
C GLY A 132 -16.96 1.21 -0.02
N LEU A 133 -16.04 1.47 -0.91
CA LEU A 133 -16.26 1.31 -2.34
C LEU A 133 -16.50 -0.16 -2.71
N ARG A 134 -17.52 -0.41 -3.50
CA ARG A 134 -17.88 -1.75 -4.00
C ARG A 134 -17.37 -1.89 -5.43
N TRP A 135 -16.30 -2.61 -5.58
CA TRP A 135 -15.74 -2.90 -6.91
C TRP A 135 -16.30 -4.22 -7.48
N PRO A 136 -16.80 -4.27 -8.71
CA PRO A 136 -16.82 -3.21 -9.75
C PRO A 136 -18.10 -2.33 -9.79
N GLN A 137 -19.01 -2.42 -8.81
CA GLN A 137 -20.33 -1.79 -8.87
C GLN A 137 -20.26 -0.24 -8.87
N ASP A 138 -19.26 0.34 -8.19
CA ASP A 138 -19.09 1.79 -8.10
C ASP A 138 -18.19 2.36 -9.22
N MET A 139 -17.79 1.51 -10.19
CA MET A 139 -17.09 1.96 -11.39
C MET A 139 -18.01 2.85 -12.23
N GLY A 140 -17.50 4.00 -12.69
CA GLY A 140 -18.29 5.00 -13.44
C GLY A 140 -19.15 5.92 -12.56
N ARG A 141 -19.11 5.76 -11.22
CA ARG A 141 -19.73 6.73 -10.32
C ARG A 141 -18.81 7.90 -10.07
N LYS A 142 -19.39 9.04 -9.77
CA LYS A 142 -18.63 10.24 -9.43
C LYS A 142 -17.97 10.09 -8.05
N VAL A 143 -16.71 10.47 -7.92
CA VAL A 143 -15.93 10.29 -6.70
C VAL A 143 -16.53 11.04 -5.51
N TYR A 144 -17.09 12.23 -5.74
CA TYR A 144 -17.71 13.03 -4.68
C TYR A 144 -19.05 12.48 -4.20
N ASP A 145 -19.71 11.59 -4.95
CA ASP A 145 -20.88 10.84 -4.47
C ASP A 145 -20.48 9.69 -3.54
N CYS A 146 -19.25 9.22 -3.68
CA CYS A 146 -18.70 8.15 -2.84
C CYS A 146 -18.02 8.69 -1.58
N ILE A 147 -17.33 9.85 -1.69
CA ILE A 147 -16.74 10.58 -0.56
C ILE A 147 -17.66 11.77 -0.27
N ASN A 148 -18.74 11.49 0.46
CA ASN A 148 -19.75 12.50 0.79
C ASN A 148 -19.31 13.37 1.98
N ASP A 149 -18.17 14.06 1.82
CA ASP A 149 -17.64 15.03 2.78
C ASP A 149 -17.65 16.43 2.17
N GLU A 150 -18.21 17.41 2.89
CA GLU A 150 -18.38 18.77 2.38
C GLU A 150 -17.03 19.46 2.08
N GLN A 151 -16.00 19.17 2.89
CA GLN A 151 -14.65 19.73 2.69
C GLN A 151 -14.00 19.12 1.46
N PHE A 152 -14.15 17.79 1.27
CA PHE A 152 -13.65 17.12 0.09
C PHE A 152 -14.32 17.64 -1.19
N ILE A 153 -15.63 17.80 -1.20
CA ILE A 153 -16.39 18.31 -2.34
C ILE A 153 -15.92 19.72 -2.72
N LYS A 154 -15.78 20.62 -1.76
CA LYS A 154 -15.26 21.98 -1.98
C LYS A 154 -13.84 21.99 -2.51
N PHE A 155 -12.97 21.17 -1.91
CA PHE A 155 -11.57 21.02 -2.32
C PHE A 155 -11.46 20.49 -3.76
N TYR A 156 -12.23 19.46 -4.09
CA TYR A 156 -12.21 18.85 -5.40
C TYR A 156 -12.69 19.80 -6.50
N HIS A 157 -13.78 20.54 -6.24
CA HIS A 157 -14.30 21.54 -7.19
C HIS A 157 -13.43 22.80 -7.32
N ALA A 158 -12.65 23.13 -6.28
CA ALA A 158 -11.71 24.26 -6.33
C ALA A 158 -10.54 24.00 -7.30
N ASN A 159 -10.30 22.75 -7.68
CA ASN A 159 -9.22 22.29 -8.56
C ASN A 159 -7.81 22.82 -8.16
N ARG A 160 -7.59 22.98 -6.85
CA ARG A 160 -6.32 23.44 -6.26
C ARG A 160 -5.77 22.33 -5.38
N PHE A 161 -4.94 21.48 -5.94
CA PHE A 161 -4.44 20.26 -5.30
C PHE A 161 -3.03 20.42 -4.72
N GLU A 162 -2.61 21.65 -4.42
CA GLU A 162 -1.26 21.95 -3.90
C GLU A 162 -1.03 21.37 -2.50
N GLN A 163 -2.07 21.35 -1.67
CA GLN A 163 -2.01 20.84 -0.30
C GLN A 163 -3.05 19.74 -0.11
N PRO A 164 -2.72 18.68 0.66
CA PRO A 164 -3.71 17.68 1.02
C PRO A 164 -4.75 18.25 1.97
N ILE A 165 -5.90 17.60 2.05
CA ILE A 165 -6.93 17.91 3.04
C ILE A 165 -7.18 16.72 3.96
N GLU A 166 -7.62 17.02 5.18
CA GLU A 166 -8.07 16.01 6.13
C GLU A 166 -9.60 15.92 6.11
N ILE A 167 -10.11 14.70 6.03
CA ILE A 167 -11.54 14.40 6.09
C ILE A 167 -11.81 13.33 7.14
N ILE A 168 -13.03 13.25 7.62
CA ILE A 168 -13.47 12.14 8.46
C ILE A 168 -13.86 10.97 7.56
N SER A 169 -13.43 9.75 7.91
CA SER A 169 -13.78 8.56 7.12
C SER A 169 -15.30 8.39 7.06
N PRO A 170 -15.87 8.19 5.86
CA PRO A 170 -17.30 7.98 5.68
C PRO A 170 -17.81 6.68 6.32
N ILE A 171 -16.92 5.74 6.59
CA ILE A 171 -17.27 4.45 7.21
C ILE A 171 -17.06 4.48 8.72
N ASN A 172 -15.96 5.08 9.17
CA ASN A 172 -15.58 5.10 10.58
C ASN A 172 -15.29 6.52 11.05
N PRO A 173 -16.24 7.17 11.77
CA PRO A 173 -16.08 8.56 12.25
C PRO A 173 -14.88 8.77 13.18
N SER A 174 -14.28 7.70 13.72
CA SER A 174 -13.09 7.80 14.58
C SER A 174 -11.80 7.93 13.78
N LYS A 175 -11.83 7.75 12.45
CA LYS A 175 -10.68 7.85 11.59
C LYS A 175 -10.59 9.18 10.87
N VAL A 176 -9.39 9.74 10.84
CA VAL A 176 -9.04 10.91 10.04
C VAL A 176 -8.22 10.45 8.84
N LEU A 177 -8.68 10.82 7.66
CA LEU A 177 -8.07 10.46 6.38
C LEU A 177 -7.49 11.71 5.71
N GLU A 178 -6.22 11.67 5.36
CA GLU A 178 -5.58 12.69 4.52
C GLU A 178 -5.82 12.33 3.05
N CYS A 179 -6.44 13.24 2.30
CA CYS A 179 -6.71 13.11 0.88
C CYS A 179 -5.77 14.00 0.07
N ARG A 180 -5.00 13.41 -0.83
CA ARG A 180 -4.13 14.09 -1.78
C ARG A 180 -4.55 13.75 -3.19
N VAL A 181 -4.74 14.76 -4.03
CA VAL A 181 -5.05 14.59 -5.46
C VAL A 181 -3.81 14.94 -6.27
N VAL A 182 -3.44 14.06 -7.19
CA VAL A 182 -2.29 14.25 -8.08
C VAL A 182 -2.70 13.97 -9.54
N PRO A 183 -2.18 14.72 -10.51
CA PRO A 183 -2.39 14.42 -11.93
C PRO A 183 -1.85 13.03 -12.27
N TYR A 184 -2.59 12.30 -13.11
CA TYR A 184 -2.23 10.96 -13.57
C TYR A 184 -2.69 10.81 -15.02
N GLU A 185 -1.80 10.42 -15.93
CA GLU A 185 -2.06 10.21 -17.39
C GLU A 185 -3.20 11.06 -18.01
N ASP A 186 -3.02 11.59 -19.20
CA ASP A 186 -4.03 12.22 -20.08
C ASP A 186 -5.31 12.78 -19.42
N ASP A 187 -5.19 13.83 -18.57
CA ASP A 187 -6.29 14.49 -17.85
C ASP A 187 -6.99 13.66 -16.75
N ASN A 188 -6.46 12.49 -16.38
CA ASN A 188 -6.94 11.74 -15.24
C ASN A 188 -6.34 12.28 -13.94
N LEU A 189 -7.03 12.02 -12.82
CA LEU A 189 -6.54 12.34 -11.48
C LEU A 189 -6.41 11.06 -10.64
N MET A 190 -5.35 11.01 -9.84
CA MET A 190 -5.19 9.98 -8.82
C MET A 190 -5.42 10.59 -7.44
N ILE A 191 -6.33 10.01 -6.68
CA ILE A 191 -6.65 10.40 -5.32
C ILE A 191 -6.01 9.39 -4.39
N LEU A 192 -5.04 9.86 -3.59
CA LEU A 192 -4.37 9.08 -2.56
C LEU A 192 -4.96 9.42 -1.21
N ILE A 193 -5.32 8.40 -0.44
CA ILE A 193 -5.97 8.56 0.85
C ILE A 193 -5.21 7.76 1.88
N ARG A 194 -4.72 8.45 2.92
CA ARG A 194 -3.91 7.90 4.00
C ARG A 194 -4.63 8.04 5.33
N ASP A 195 -4.63 6.98 6.13
CA ASP A 195 -5.09 7.05 7.52
C ASP A 195 -4.03 7.78 8.38
N VAL A 196 -4.36 8.99 8.81
CA VAL A 196 -3.52 9.85 9.65
C VAL A 196 -4.03 9.97 11.08
N THR A 197 -4.98 9.12 11.46
CA THR A 197 -5.66 9.18 12.78
C THR A 197 -4.66 9.22 13.93
N ARG A 198 -3.67 8.34 13.91
CA ARG A 198 -2.64 8.29 14.96
C ARG A 198 -1.76 9.54 14.98
N LEU A 199 -1.40 10.04 13.80
CA LEU A 199 -0.58 11.25 13.68
C LEU A 199 -1.33 12.47 14.23
N THR A 200 -2.56 12.66 13.79
CA THR A 200 -3.43 13.77 14.23
C THR A 200 -3.70 13.69 15.74
N GLN A 201 -3.90 12.49 16.28
CA GLN A 201 -4.06 12.29 17.73
C GLN A 201 -2.79 12.69 18.51
N ILE A 202 -1.61 12.28 18.04
CA ILE A 202 -0.33 12.65 18.67
C ILE A 202 -0.12 14.16 18.61
N GLU A 203 -0.39 14.80 17.49
CA GLU A 203 -0.27 16.24 17.35
C GLU A 203 -1.26 17.00 18.25
N LYS A 204 -2.48 16.51 18.35
CA LYS A 204 -3.48 17.07 19.27
C LYS A 204 -3.03 16.94 20.71
N MET A 205 -2.64 15.73 21.13
CA MET A 205 -2.12 15.50 22.49
C MET A 205 -0.96 16.44 22.81
N ARG A 206 -0.02 16.63 21.88
CA ARG A 206 1.10 17.55 22.05
C ARG A 206 0.67 19.00 22.22
N LYS A 207 -0.30 19.46 21.41
CA LYS A 207 -0.85 20.82 21.54
C LYS A 207 -1.57 21.01 22.87
N ASP A 208 -2.41 20.04 23.26
CA ASP A 208 -3.15 20.06 24.53
C ASP A 208 -2.18 20.02 25.73
N PHE A 209 -1.13 19.21 25.65
CA PHE A 209 -0.08 19.16 26.66
C PHE A 209 0.60 20.52 26.86
N VAL A 210 1.07 21.15 25.80
CA VAL A 210 1.71 22.48 25.89
C VAL A 210 0.76 23.53 26.46
N ALA A 211 -0.49 23.50 26.03
CA ALA A 211 -1.52 24.42 26.55
C ALA A 211 -1.75 24.21 28.06
N ASN A 212 -1.92 22.95 28.49
CA ASN A 212 -2.14 22.60 29.90
C ASN A 212 -0.94 22.99 30.79
N VAL A 213 0.29 22.66 30.37
CA VAL A 213 1.50 23.07 31.08
C VAL A 213 1.58 24.59 31.23
N SER A 214 1.26 25.33 30.16
CA SER A 214 1.26 26.79 30.20
C SER A 214 0.23 27.35 31.20
N HIS A 215 -0.92 26.73 31.28
CA HIS A 215 -1.97 27.12 32.25
C HIS A 215 -1.55 26.78 33.69
N GLU A 216 -1.03 25.59 33.94
CA GLU A 216 -0.59 25.14 35.26
C GLU A 216 0.62 25.94 35.79
N LEU A 217 1.48 26.45 34.92
CA LEU A 217 2.58 27.36 35.32
C LEU A 217 2.12 28.80 35.51
N ARG A 218 1.15 29.29 34.72
CA ARG A 218 0.69 30.67 34.79
C ARG A 218 0.01 30.96 36.11
N THR A 219 -0.81 30.07 36.62
CA THR A 219 -1.59 30.25 37.88
C THR A 219 -0.69 30.54 39.08
N PRO A 220 0.31 29.71 39.44
CA PRO A 220 1.20 29.97 40.56
C PRO A 220 2.03 31.23 40.33
N LEU A 221 2.47 31.49 39.09
CA LEU A 221 3.23 32.68 38.76
C LEU A 221 2.41 33.98 38.98
N THR A 222 1.12 33.95 38.62
CA THR A 222 0.21 35.10 38.87
C THR A 222 0.08 35.34 40.36
N VAL A 223 -0.04 34.31 41.20
CA VAL A 223 -0.09 34.43 42.65
C VAL A 223 1.17 35.04 43.21
N ILE A 224 2.35 34.56 42.78
CA ILE A 224 3.64 35.11 43.20
C ILE A 224 3.75 36.59 42.81
N ASN A 225 3.43 36.93 41.56
CA ASN A 225 3.47 38.32 41.10
C ASN A 225 2.50 39.22 41.88
N GLY A 226 1.27 38.73 42.16
CA GLY A 226 0.32 39.49 42.96
C GLY A 226 0.81 39.78 44.37
N TYR A 227 1.50 38.84 45.03
CA TYR A 227 2.11 39.09 46.33
C TYR A 227 3.30 40.04 46.22
N LEU A 228 4.13 39.96 45.14
CA LEU A 228 5.22 40.89 44.92
C LEU A 228 4.73 42.32 44.68
N GLU A 229 3.65 42.51 43.95
CA GLU A 229 3.03 43.83 43.70
C GLU A 229 2.44 44.45 44.98
N MET A 230 2.02 43.61 45.94
CA MET A 230 1.53 44.06 47.23
C MET A 230 2.63 44.47 48.22
N LEU A 231 3.89 44.14 47.93
CA LEU A 231 5.01 44.55 48.75
C LEU A 231 5.31 46.02 48.52
N PRO A 232 5.23 46.89 49.54
CA PRO A 232 5.51 48.32 49.40
C PRO A 232 6.99 48.52 49.16
N GLU A 233 7.36 49.51 48.31
CA GLU A 233 8.72 49.84 48.01
C GLU A 233 9.55 50.24 49.28
N ASN A 234 8.91 50.70 50.32
CA ASN A 234 9.52 51.14 51.55
C ASN A 234 9.57 50.05 52.68
N GLY A 235 9.19 48.80 52.38
CA GLY A 235 9.41 47.66 53.26
C GLY A 235 8.59 47.58 54.55
N GLU A 236 7.60 48.43 54.75
CA GLU A 236 6.79 48.49 55.98
C GLU A 236 5.47 47.73 55.87
N LEU A 237 5.54 46.35 55.76
CA LEU A 237 4.37 45.55 55.97
C LEU A 237 4.35 44.98 57.43
N PRO A 238 3.18 44.84 58.04
CA PRO A 238 3.07 44.15 59.33
C PRO A 238 3.67 42.76 59.25
N ALA A 239 4.52 42.37 60.20
CA ALA A 239 5.27 41.13 60.24
C ALA A 239 4.40 39.87 59.94
N PRO A 240 3.16 39.74 60.41
CA PRO A 240 2.30 38.58 60.10
C PRO A 240 1.88 38.54 58.62
N VAL A 241 1.66 39.71 57.98
CA VAL A 241 1.29 39.79 56.54
C VAL A 241 2.43 39.43 55.65
N MET A 242 3.64 39.92 55.96
CA MET A 242 4.87 39.59 55.27
C MET A 242 5.17 38.09 55.37
N LYS A 243 5.05 37.50 56.59
CA LYS A 243 5.26 36.08 56.78
C LYS A 243 4.29 35.24 55.98
N LYS A 244 3.02 35.64 55.88
CA LYS A 244 2.02 34.94 55.06
C LYS A 244 2.34 35.03 53.57
N ALA A 245 2.67 36.21 53.06
CA ALA A 245 3.06 36.44 51.66
C ALA A 245 4.26 35.57 51.25
N LEU A 246 5.31 35.58 52.07
CA LEU A 246 6.49 34.74 51.82
C LEU A 246 6.17 33.24 51.87
N SER A 247 5.29 32.81 52.81
CA SER A 247 4.86 31.41 52.87
C SER A 247 4.12 30.96 51.64
N GLU A 248 3.19 31.80 51.13
CA GLU A 248 2.41 31.49 49.97
C GLU A 248 3.28 31.49 48.69
N MET A 249 4.15 32.49 48.51
CA MET A 249 5.09 32.53 47.39
C MET A 249 6.00 31.31 47.37
N ARG A 250 6.52 30.89 48.55
CA ARG A 250 7.31 29.70 48.71
C ARG A 250 6.53 28.44 48.32
N SER A 251 5.30 28.32 48.78
CA SER A 251 4.43 27.19 48.45
C SER A 251 4.17 27.10 46.92
N GLN A 252 3.90 28.23 46.26
CA GLN A 252 3.72 28.25 44.80
C GLN A 252 4.99 27.92 44.05
N SER A 253 6.16 28.39 44.56
CA SER A 253 7.47 28.04 43.96
C SER A 253 7.79 26.55 44.06
N ILE A 254 7.53 25.92 45.20
CA ILE A 254 7.69 24.48 45.34
C ILE A 254 6.78 23.73 44.40
N ARG A 255 5.48 24.12 44.32
CA ARG A 255 4.53 23.50 43.37
C ARG A 255 4.99 23.59 41.92
N MET A 256 5.57 24.73 41.51
CA MET A 256 6.15 24.89 40.17
C MET A 256 7.35 23.97 39.95
N GLN A 257 8.21 23.83 40.97
CA GLN A 257 9.37 22.95 40.89
C GLN A 257 8.92 21.49 40.72
N ASP A 258 7.95 21.03 41.52
CA ASP A 258 7.40 19.66 41.44
C ASP A 258 6.85 19.40 40.04
N LEU A 259 6.07 20.33 39.49
CA LEU A 259 5.54 20.23 38.14
C LEU A 259 6.63 20.12 37.06
N ILE A 260 7.69 20.92 37.18
CA ILE A 260 8.83 20.85 36.26
C ILE A 260 9.56 19.48 36.37
N GLU A 261 9.72 18.95 37.58
CA GLU A 261 10.33 17.65 37.78
C GLU A 261 9.50 16.52 37.16
N GLU A 262 8.17 16.54 37.31
CA GLU A 262 7.26 15.61 36.65
C GLU A 262 7.35 15.70 35.12
N LEU A 263 7.43 16.91 34.55
CA LEU A 263 7.59 17.14 33.12
C LEU A 263 8.92 16.59 32.58
N LEU A 264 9.99 16.79 33.35
CA LEU A 264 11.32 16.25 33.00
C LEU A 264 11.35 14.72 33.03
N VAL A 265 10.67 14.10 33.98
CA VAL A 265 10.52 12.63 34.03
C VAL A 265 9.75 12.14 32.80
N LEU A 266 8.62 12.78 32.47
CA LEU A 266 7.82 12.44 31.28
C LEU A 266 8.66 12.57 30.00
N SER A 267 9.37 13.68 29.83
CA SER A 267 10.26 13.92 28.69
C SER A 267 11.36 12.86 28.56
N ARG A 268 11.93 12.42 29.68
CA ARG A 268 12.93 11.33 29.68
C ARG A 268 12.33 9.99 29.26
N ILE A 269 11.11 9.68 29.71
CA ILE A 269 10.40 8.47 29.32
C ILE A 269 10.09 8.48 27.82
N GLU A 270 9.61 9.62 27.28
CA GLU A 270 9.34 9.75 25.84
C GLU A 270 10.61 9.68 24.98
N ALA A 271 11.73 10.23 25.46
CA ALA A 271 13.01 10.19 24.76
C ALA A 271 13.74 8.85 24.85
N SER A 272 13.38 8.02 25.84
CA SER A 272 14.02 6.71 26.01
C SER A 272 13.54 5.74 24.95
N THR A 273 14.42 5.44 23.97
CA THR A 273 14.20 4.41 22.95
C THR A 273 14.46 3.00 23.51
N GLU A 274 15.11 2.91 24.67
CA GLU A 274 15.34 1.66 25.39
C GLU A 274 14.06 1.23 26.12
N ARG A 275 13.66 -0.01 25.90
CA ARG A 275 12.60 -0.66 26.70
C ARG A 275 13.05 -0.68 28.16
N VAL A 276 12.54 0.28 28.94
CA VAL A 276 12.85 0.45 30.38
C VAL A 276 12.51 -0.80 31.20
N PHE A 277 11.82 -1.76 30.60
CA PHE A 277 11.32 -2.98 31.26
C PHE A 277 12.26 -4.21 31.16
N GLU A 278 13.44 -4.08 30.58
CA GLU A 278 14.37 -5.23 30.42
C GLU A 278 15.43 -5.35 31.52
N LYS A 279 15.43 -4.47 32.54
CA LYS A 279 16.34 -4.60 33.66
C LYS A 279 15.70 -5.45 34.76
N MET A 280 16.33 -6.59 35.07
CA MET A 280 15.98 -7.39 36.23
C MET A 280 16.15 -6.54 37.48
N VAL A 281 15.08 -6.34 38.22
CA VAL A 281 15.10 -5.59 39.49
C VAL A 281 15.04 -6.57 40.63
N ASN A 282 15.99 -6.43 41.56
CA ASN A 282 15.99 -7.19 42.83
C ASN A 282 14.91 -6.59 43.76
N VAL A 283 13.70 -7.14 43.66
CA VAL A 283 12.53 -6.64 44.38
C VAL A 283 12.74 -6.65 45.92
N PRO A 284 13.30 -7.69 46.53
CA PRO A 284 13.61 -7.66 47.96
C PRO A 284 14.51 -6.50 48.37
N GLN A 285 15.57 -6.24 47.61
CA GLN A 285 16.50 -5.14 47.92
C GLN A 285 15.84 -3.77 47.80
N LEU A 286 15.01 -3.56 46.76
CA LEU A 286 14.24 -2.33 46.58
C LEU A 286 13.25 -2.11 47.74
N LEU A 287 12.55 -3.15 48.16
CA LEU A 287 11.62 -3.09 49.26
C LEU A 287 12.30 -2.78 50.60
N TRP A 288 13.51 -3.31 50.85
CA TRP A 288 14.29 -2.95 52.03
C TRP A 288 14.72 -1.48 52.02
N GLN A 289 15.06 -0.90 50.87
CA GLN A 289 15.35 0.53 50.74
C GLN A 289 14.12 1.38 51.05
N ILE A 290 12.97 1.04 50.49
CA ILE A 290 11.68 1.73 50.73
C ILE A 290 11.30 1.64 52.22
N HIS A 291 11.54 0.48 52.88
CA HIS A 291 11.31 0.31 54.32
C HIS A 291 12.18 1.25 55.16
N ALA A 292 13.47 1.35 54.85
CA ALA A 292 14.39 2.23 55.55
C ALA A 292 13.99 3.72 55.42
N GLU A 293 13.53 4.14 54.20
CA GLU A 293 13.02 5.49 53.97
C GLU A 293 11.70 5.72 54.73
N ALA A 294 10.79 4.75 54.72
CA ALA A 294 9.52 4.83 55.43
C ALA A 294 9.73 4.92 56.95
N GLU A 295 10.70 4.18 57.55
CA GLU A 295 11.06 4.31 58.95
C GLU A 295 11.62 5.70 59.28
N ALA A 296 12.45 6.25 58.38
CA ALA A 296 13.00 7.61 58.58
C ALA A 296 11.90 8.67 58.61
N LEU A 297 10.87 8.57 57.71
CA LEU A 297 9.72 9.45 57.68
C LEU A 297 8.74 9.23 58.87
N ASN A 298 8.71 8.04 59.42
CA ASN A 298 7.79 7.65 60.50
C ASN A 298 8.19 8.19 61.89
N ARG A 299 9.36 8.80 62.03
CA ARG A 299 9.89 9.29 63.29
C ARG A 299 8.96 10.24 64.08
N GLU A 300 8.14 11.01 63.33
CA GLU A 300 7.19 11.96 63.92
C GLU A 300 5.82 11.34 64.25
N LYS A 301 5.42 10.25 63.56
CA LYS A 301 4.03 9.69 63.65
C LYS A 301 3.96 8.34 64.36
N SER A 302 5.10 7.66 64.60
CA SER A 302 5.19 6.39 65.35
C SER A 302 4.26 5.28 64.88
N HIS A 303 4.03 5.17 63.55
CA HIS A 303 3.24 4.07 62.99
C HIS A 303 4.03 2.75 63.07
N LYS A 304 3.33 1.64 63.25
CA LYS A 304 3.98 0.30 63.12
C LYS A 304 3.95 -0.13 61.67
N ILE A 305 5.13 -0.23 61.05
CA ILE A 305 5.30 -0.68 59.70
C ILE A 305 5.61 -2.19 59.73
N PHE A 306 4.77 -2.99 59.08
CA PHE A 306 4.96 -4.42 58.93
C PHE A 306 5.42 -4.71 57.51
N PHE A 307 6.42 -5.56 57.38
CA PHE A 307 7.00 -5.96 56.10
C PHE A 307 6.89 -7.47 56.00
N ASP A 308 6.23 -7.96 54.96
CA ASP A 308 6.18 -9.38 54.64
C ASP A 308 6.66 -9.54 53.19
N ILE A 309 7.92 -10.02 53.08
CA ILE A 309 8.57 -10.18 51.76
C ILE A 309 8.93 -11.65 51.62
N SER A 310 8.33 -12.31 50.64
CA SER A 310 8.72 -13.64 50.23
C SER A 310 10.14 -13.62 49.65
N PRO A 311 11.06 -14.50 50.10
CA PRO A 311 12.46 -14.52 49.65
C PRO A 311 12.66 -15.01 48.21
N ILE A 312 11.59 -15.31 47.47
CA ILE A 312 11.62 -15.94 46.13
C ILE A 312 11.15 -14.98 45.00
N LEU A 313 11.14 -13.68 45.25
CA LEU A 313 10.82 -12.70 44.18
C LEU A 313 12.12 -12.16 43.56
N TYR A 314 12.53 -12.80 42.45
CA TYR A 314 13.55 -12.28 41.54
C TYR A 314 12.86 -11.70 40.30
#